data_637ef594aac05747a22d7ad8b99c3839
#
_entry.id   637ef594aac05747a22d7ad8b99c3839
#
_cell.length_a   1.000
_cell.length_b   1.000
_cell.length_c   1.000
_cell.angle_alpha   90.00
_cell.angle_beta   90.00
_cell.angle_gamma   90.00
#
_symmetry.space_group_name_H-M   'P 1'
#
loop_
_entity.id
_entity.type
_entity.pdbx_description
1 polymer ?
#
loop_
_entity_poly.entity_id
_entity_poly.type
_entity_poly.pdbx_seq_one_letter_code
_entity_poly.pdbx_strand_id
1 'polypeptide(L)'
;MHADFWHQRWQENQIGFHEPEANELLVEHFFRINLAHGSKVLVPLCGKSHDLGWLADNGFDVVGVELSTIAAESFFAERGVSPHVTDLGEFQVYRSENIRIFLGDVFKATRALLGDIDAIYDRAALVALPEDTRVSYTKHLVDMSSRADQLLITYEYDQTLMNGPPFSVSENELMRHYADSYNIEQIKRREVPSKLKGQTATETVWLLRGKS
;
A
#
# COMPACT_ATOMS: atom_id res chain seq x y z
N MET A 1 7.68 -11.58 7.78
CA MET A 1 6.39 -12.11 8.33
C MET A 1 5.88 -13.13 7.34
N HIS A 2 5.46 -14.31 7.80
CA HIS A 2 5.09 -15.40 6.91
C HIS A 2 3.71 -15.17 6.28
N ALA A 3 3.51 -15.66 5.05
CA ALA A 3 2.25 -15.60 4.32
C ALA A 3 1.06 -16.12 5.15
N ASP A 4 1.27 -17.24 5.87
CA ASP A 4 0.26 -17.87 6.71
C ASP A 4 -0.35 -16.94 7.77
N PHE A 5 0.46 -16.01 8.32
CA PHE A 5 -0.03 -15.02 9.27
C PHE A 5 -1.12 -14.13 8.65
N TRP A 6 -0.93 -13.68 7.41
CA TRP A 6 -1.91 -12.84 6.72
C TRP A 6 -3.12 -13.63 6.26
N HIS A 7 -2.92 -14.85 5.75
CA HIS A 7 -4.03 -15.74 5.38
C HIS A 7 -4.94 -16.02 6.59
N GLN A 8 -4.36 -16.31 7.77
CA GLN A 8 -5.13 -16.51 8.99
C GLN A 8 -5.92 -15.26 9.37
N ARG A 9 -5.31 -14.06 9.32
CA ARG A 9 -6.00 -12.80 9.65
C ARG A 9 -7.21 -12.55 8.75
N TRP A 10 -7.08 -12.81 7.47
CA TRP A 10 -8.21 -12.69 6.54
C TRP A 10 -9.30 -13.74 6.83
N GLN A 11 -8.94 -14.98 7.11
CA GLN A 11 -9.89 -16.03 7.48
C GLN A 11 -10.64 -15.72 8.78
N GLU A 12 -9.95 -15.15 9.77
CA GLU A 12 -10.53 -14.80 11.06
C GLU A 12 -11.17 -13.41 11.09
N ASN A 13 -11.23 -12.71 9.94
CA ASN A 13 -11.72 -11.33 9.81
C ASN A 13 -11.03 -10.33 10.77
N GLN A 14 -9.75 -10.56 11.06
CA GLN A 14 -8.92 -9.67 11.90
C GLN A 14 -8.29 -8.55 11.07
N ILE A 15 -9.13 -7.76 10.42
CA ILE A 15 -8.76 -6.75 9.41
C ILE A 15 -8.92 -5.30 9.93
N GLY A 16 -8.49 -5.02 11.15
CA GLY A 16 -8.61 -3.70 11.78
C GLY A 16 -7.90 -2.55 11.03
N PHE A 17 -7.17 -2.84 9.96
CA PHE A 17 -6.59 -1.88 9.04
C PHE A 17 -7.54 -1.48 7.88
N HIS A 18 -8.64 -2.22 7.71
CA HIS A 18 -9.67 -1.91 6.72
C HIS A 18 -10.58 -0.81 7.23
N GLU A 19 -10.69 0.27 6.47
CA GLU A 19 -11.54 1.42 6.76
C GLU A 19 -12.86 1.32 5.99
N PRO A 20 -13.96 1.89 6.51
CA PRO A 20 -15.26 1.82 5.85
C PRO A 20 -15.36 2.70 4.58
N GLU A 21 -14.46 3.65 4.43
CA GLU A 21 -14.37 4.59 3.31
C GLU A 21 -12.91 4.73 2.86
N ALA A 22 -12.69 5.45 1.76
CA ALA A 22 -11.33 5.81 1.33
C ALA A 22 -10.64 6.66 2.40
N ASN A 23 -9.35 6.39 2.61
CA ASN A 23 -8.56 7.08 3.63
C ASN A 23 -8.54 8.59 3.38
N GLU A 24 -8.87 9.38 4.41
CA GLU A 24 -8.96 10.85 4.29
C GLU A 24 -7.63 11.50 3.88
N LEU A 25 -6.48 10.95 4.30
CA LEU A 25 -5.17 11.49 3.93
C LEU A 25 -4.82 11.18 2.47
N LEU A 26 -5.30 10.07 1.92
CA LEU A 26 -5.25 9.82 0.47
C LEU A 26 -6.05 10.90 -0.26
N VAL A 27 -7.31 11.10 0.13
CA VAL A 27 -8.22 12.06 -0.51
C VAL A 27 -7.66 13.49 -0.44
N GLU A 28 -7.09 13.88 0.70
CA GLU A 28 -6.54 15.23 0.92
C GLU A 28 -5.22 15.48 0.17
N HIS A 29 -4.36 14.45 0.03
CA HIS A 29 -2.98 14.70 -0.37
C HIS A 29 -2.53 14.04 -1.67
N PHE A 30 -3.26 13.06 -2.23
CA PHE A 30 -2.78 12.29 -3.38
C PHE A 30 -2.49 13.15 -4.61
N PHE A 31 -3.33 14.14 -4.87
CA PHE A 31 -3.15 15.05 -6.02
C PHE A 31 -1.87 15.90 -5.97
N ARG A 32 -1.18 15.92 -4.83
CA ARG A 32 0.15 16.55 -4.74
C ARG A 32 1.22 15.82 -5.57
N ILE A 33 1.04 14.55 -5.90
CA ILE A 33 1.94 13.83 -6.83
C ILE A 33 1.88 14.47 -8.22
N ASN A 34 0.74 15.07 -8.61
CA ASN A 34 0.54 15.76 -9.88
C ASN A 34 0.60 14.81 -11.10
N LEU A 35 -0.16 13.73 -11.05
CA LEU A 35 -0.27 12.74 -12.11
C LEU A 35 -1.26 13.17 -13.19
N ALA A 36 -0.99 12.75 -14.43
CA ALA A 36 -1.96 12.83 -15.52
C ALA A 36 -3.11 11.83 -15.32
N HIS A 37 -4.26 12.14 -15.88
CA HIS A 37 -5.37 11.17 -15.94
C HIS A 37 -4.92 9.91 -16.72
N GLY A 38 -5.29 8.75 -16.24
CA GLY A 38 -4.86 7.46 -16.79
C GLY A 38 -3.48 6.99 -16.31
N SER A 39 -2.77 7.79 -15.48
CA SER A 39 -1.52 7.32 -14.85
C SER A 39 -1.75 6.08 -14.01
N LYS A 40 -0.76 5.19 -14.03
CA LYS A 40 -0.80 3.91 -13.32
C LYS A 40 -0.30 4.04 -11.89
N VAL A 41 -1.16 3.72 -10.93
CA VAL A 41 -0.87 3.78 -9.49
C VAL A 41 -0.75 2.38 -8.91
N LEU A 42 0.42 2.06 -8.36
CA LEU A 42 0.63 0.83 -7.61
C LEU A 42 0.17 0.99 -6.16
N VAL A 43 -0.62 0.04 -5.69
CA VAL A 43 -1.02 -0.10 -4.29
C VAL A 43 -0.52 -1.46 -3.78
N PRO A 44 0.64 -1.52 -3.12
CA PRO A 44 1.19 -2.78 -2.62
C PRO A 44 0.42 -3.25 -1.38
N LEU A 45 0.31 -4.57 -1.19
CA LEU A 45 -0.40 -5.24 -0.08
C LEU A 45 -1.80 -4.64 0.14
N CYS A 46 -2.53 -4.46 -0.98
CA CYS A 46 -3.67 -3.56 -1.05
C CYS A 46 -4.90 -4.01 -0.25
N GLY A 47 -4.98 -5.29 0.14
CA GLY A 47 -6.17 -5.83 0.78
C GLY A 47 -7.43 -5.63 -0.06
N LYS A 48 -8.53 -5.32 0.60
CA LYS A 48 -9.79 -4.87 -0.02
C LYS A 48 -10.07 -3.38 0.22
N SER A 49 -8.99 -2.56 0.29
CA SER A 49 -9.13 -1.14 0.63
C SER A 49 -10.02 -0.37 -0.35
N HIS A 50 -10.91 0.47 0.19
CA HIS A 50 -11.68 1.42 -0.60
C HIS A 50 -10.81 2.44 -1.34
N ASP A 51 -9.54 2.58 -0.94
CA ASP A 51 -8.56 3.45 -1.58
C ASP A 51 -8.35 3.09 -3.07
N LEU A 52 -8.35 1.78 -3.43
CA LEU A 52 -8.25 1.36 -4.83
C LEU A 52 -9.45 1.89 -5.65
N GLY A 53 -10.65 1.79 -5.07
CA GLY A 53 -11.85 2.31 -5.71
C GLY A 53 -11.79 3.82 -5.90
N TRP A 54 -11.39 4.54 -4.86
CA TRP A 54 -11.25 5.99 -4.93
C TRP A 54 -10.25 6.43 -6.00
N LEU A 55 -9.08 5.79 -6.08
CA LEU A 55 -8.08 6.06 -7.11
C LEU A 55 -8.66 5.83 -8.52
N ALA A 56 -9.35 4.71 -8.71
CA ALA A 56 -9.97 4.38 -9.99
C ALA A 56 -11.07 5.37 -10.41
N ASP A 57 -11.92 5.76 -9.46
CA ASP A 57 -13.03 6.71 -9.68
C ASP A 57 -12.48 8.14 -9.94
N ASN A 58 -11.25 8.44 -9.54
CA ASN A 58 -10.53 9.68 -9.87
C ASN A 58 -9.67 9.56 -11.16
N GLY A 59 -9.87 8.51 -11.94
CA GLY A 59 -9.35 8.38 -13.30
C GLY A 59 -7.94 7.80 -13.40
N PHE A 60 -7.45 7.12 -12.38
CA PHE A 60 -6.17 6.41 -12.42
C PHE A 60 -6.34 4.94 -12.84
N ASP A 61 -5.31 4.38 -13.46
CA ASP A 61 -5.20 2.93 -13.72
C ASP A 61 -4.57 2.28 -12.48
N VAL A 62 -5.36 1.53 -11.73
CA VAL A 62 -4.95 1.01 -10.40
C VAL A 62 -4.40 -0.40 -10.51
N VAL A 63 -3.22 -0.61 -9.95
CA VAL A 63 -2.56 -1.90 -9.85
C VAL A 63 -2.36 -2.26 -8.38
N GLY A 64 -3.18 -3.18 -7.87
CA GLY A 64 -3.00 -3.77 -6.55
C GLY A 64 -2.11 -5.01 -6.61
N VAL A 65 -1.32 -5.24 -5.56
CA VAL A 65 -0.69 -6.55 -5.30
C VAL A 65 -1.17 -7.03 -3.94
N GLU A 66 -1.75 -8.23 -3.89
CA GLU A 66 -2.36 -8.79 -2.69
C GLU A 66 -2.05 -10.29 -2.58
N LEU A 67 -1.84 -10.78 -1.36
CA LEU A 67 -1.53 -12.18 -1.10
C LEU A 67 -2.78 -13.02 -0.85
N SER A 68 -3.85 -12.41 -0.31
CA SER A 68 -5.07 -13.09 0.13
C SER A 68 -6.13 -13.12 -0.97
N THR A 69 -6.53 -14.33 -1.37
CA THR A 69 -7.68 -14.54 -2.27
C THR A 69 -8.95 -13.93 -1.68
N ILE A 70 -9.17 -14.10 -0.35
CA ILE A 70 -10.33 -13.54 0.35
C ILE A 70 -10.39 -12.03 0.19
N ALA A 71 -9.25 -11.36 0.29
CA ALA A 71 -9.17 -9.91 0.13
C ALA A 71 -9.54 -9.48 -1.29
N ALA A 72 -8.91 -10.08 -2.30
CA ALA A 72 -9.14 -9.75 -3.70
C ALA A 72 -10.59 -10.00 -4.12
N GLU A 73 -11.16 -11.17 -3.77
CA GLU A 73 -12.56 -11.49 -4.08
C GLU A 73 -13.54 -10.57 -3.35
N SER A 74 -13.30 -10.29 -2.06
CA SER A 74 -14.15 -9.40 -1.27
C SER A 74 -14.15 -7.98 -1.82
N PHE A 75 -12.99 -7.47 -2.30
CA PHE A 75 -12.91 -6.16 -2.91
C PHE A 75 -13.88 -5.99 -4.08
N PHE A 76 -13.85 -6.92 -5.04
CA PHE A 76 -14.74 -6.85 -6.21
C PHE A 76 -16.20 -7.10 -5.85
N ALA A 77 -16.46 -8.03 -4.91
CA ALA A 77 -17.83 -8.31 -4.43
C ALA A 77 -18.45 -7.07 -3.76
N GLU A 78 -17.71 -6.38 -2.91
CA GLU A 78 -18.18 -5.16 -2.22
C GLU A 78 -18.41 -3.98 -3.20
N ARG A 79 -17.67 -3.92 -4.32
CA ARG A 79 -17.95 -2.98 -5.41
C ARG A 79 -19.13 -3.41 -6.30
N GLY A 80 -19.68 -4.61 -6.12
CA GLY A 80 -20.78 -5.11 -6.93
C GLY A 80 -20.38 -5.47 -8.36
N VAL A 81 -19.11 -5.79 -8.61
CA VAL A 81 -18.58 -6.12 -9.94
C VAL A 81 -17.98 -7.53 -9.95
N SER A 82 -18.06 -8.19 -11.11
CA SER A 82 -17.44 -9.50 -11.34
C SER A 82 -16.15 -9.30 -12.14
N PRO A 83 -14.97 -9.58 -11.56
CA PRO A 83 -13.72 -9.42 -12.27
C PRO A 83 -13.51 -10.55 -13.29
N HIS A 84 -12.81 -10.23 -14.37
CA HIS A 84 -12.20 -11.25 -15.22
C HIS A 84 -10.92 -11.75 -14.53
N VAL A 85 -10.79 -13.05 -14.35
CA VAL A 85 -9.63 -13.68 -13.70
C VAL A 85 -8.76 -14.39 -14.73
N THR A 86 -7.46 -14.08 -14.73
CA THR A 86 -6.47 -14.72 -15.61
C THR A 86 -5.38 -15.34 -14.76
N ASP A 87 -5.02 -16.59 -15.05
CA ASP A 87 -3.90 -17.27 -14.41
C ASP A 87 -2.60 -16.98 -15.19
N LEU A 88 -1.59 -16.46 -14.49
CA LEU A 88 -0.25 -16.16 -15.00
C LEU A 88 0.83 -17.03 -14.29
N GLY A 89 0.45 -18.16 -13.72
CA GLY A 89 1.34 -19.07 -13.00
C GLY A 89 1.55 -18.63 -11.55
N GLU A 90 2.57 -17.82 -11.26
CA GLU A 90 2.81 -17.36 -9.87
C GLU A 90 1.81 -16.30 -9.40
N PHE A 91 1.04 -15.71 -10.33
CA PHE A 91 0.01 -14.72 -10.05
C PHE A 91 -1.30 -15.07 -10.72
N GLN A 92 -2.40 -14.79 -10.03
CA GLN A 92 -3.71 -14.64 -10.67
C GLN A 92 -4.04 -13.15 -10.78
N VAL A 93 -4.58 -12.71 -11.90
CA VAL A 93 -4.92 -11.31 -12.11
C VAL A 93 -6.43 -11.15 -12.15
N TYR A 94 -6.97 -10.46 -11.17
CA TYR A 94 -8.37 -10.06 -11.09
C TYR A 94 -8.50 -8.67 -11.73
N ARG A 95 -9.28 -8.55 -12.79
CA ARG A 95 -9.42 -7.28 -13.54
C ARG A 95 -10.89 -6.89 -13.70
N SER A 96 -11.18 -5.64 -13.39
CA SER A 96 -12.44 -4.98 -13.75
C SER A 96 -12.16 -3.51 -14.06
N GLU A 97 -12.63 -3.03 -15.19
CA GLU A 97 -12.41 -1.65 -15.65
C GLU A 97 -10.92 -1.25 -15.60
N ASN A 98 -10.60 -0.22 -14.84
CA ASN A 98 -9.25 0.32 -14.63
C ASN A 98 -8.58 -0.18 -13.32
N ILE A 99 -9.08 -1.28 -12.72
CA ILE A 99 -8.48 -1.90 -11.54
C ILE A 99 -7.99 -3.30 -11.90
N ARG A 100 -6.74 -3.58 -11.53
CA ARG A 100 -6.12 -4.91 -11.60
C ARG A 100 -5.54 -5.25 -10.24
N ILE A 101 -5.91 -6.39 -9.67
CA ILE A 101 -5.29 -6.94 -8.47
C ILE A 101 -4.51 -8.19 -8.88
N PHE A 102 -3.20 -8.14 -8.68
CA PHE A 102 -2.30 -9.27 -8.85
C PHE A 102 -2.25 -10.04 -7.54
N LEU A 103 -2.91 -11.19 -7.52
CA LEU A 103 -2.92 -12.10 -6.38
C LEU A 103 -1.64 -12.92 -6.37
N GLY A 104 -0.75 -12.65 -5.42
CA GLY A 104 0.54 -13.30 -5.27
C GLY A 104 1.47 -12.56 -4.31
N ASP A 105 2.71 -13.07 -4.19
CA ASP A 105 3.73 -12.48 -3.34
C ASP A 105 4.31 -11.20 -3.96
N VAL A 106 4.23 -10.08 -3.23
CA VAL A 106 4.75 -8.78 -3.68
C VAL A 106 6.23 -8.84 -4.05
N PHE A 107 7.03 -9.67 -3.38
CA PHE A 107 8.46 -9.83 -3.67
C PHE A 107 8.75 -10.54 -5.00
N LYS A 108 7.75 -11.18 -5.60
CA LYS A 108 7.82 -11.79 -6.93
C LYS A 108 7.26 -10.89 -8.02
N ALA A 109 6.60 -9.80 -7.66
CA ALA A 109 6.09 -8.83 -8.62
C ALA A 109 7.28 -8.12 -9.30
N THR A 110 7.20 -7.96 -10.62
CA THR A 110 8.26 -7.35 -11.41
C THR A 110 7.70 -6.26 -12.31
N ARG A 111 8.57 -5.34 -12.76
CA ARG A 111 8.18 -4.34 -13.75
C ARG A 111 7.66 -4.99 -15.05
N ALA A 112 8.23 -6.12 -15.45
CA ALA A 112 7.78 -6.85 -16.64
C ALA A 112 6.34 -7.36 -16.47
N LEU A 113 5.94 -7.74 -15.26
CA LEU A 113 4.60 -8.21 -14.94
C LEU A 113 3.59 -7.06 -14.82
N LEU A 114 3.93 -6.01 -14.05
CA LEU A 114 3.02 -4.91 -13.72
C LEU A 114 2.99 -3.82 -14.80
N GLY A 115 4.04 -3.74 -15.63
CA GLY A 115 4.31 -2.64 -16.55
C GLY A 115 4.91 -1.42 -15.83
N ASP A 116 5.01 -0.31 -16.54
CA ASP A 116 5.53 0.93 -15.97
C ASP A 116 4.53 1.47 -14.92
N ILE A 117 5.07 1.93 -13.78
CA ILE A 117 4.34 2.51 -12.67
C ILE A 117 4.65 4.01 -12.61
N ASP A 118 3.63 4.84 -12.59
CA ASP A 118 3.77 6.30 -12.53
C ASP A 118 3.80 6.82 -11.08
N ALA A 119 3.10 6.14 -10.17
CA ALA A 119 3.16 6.44 -8.75
C ALA A 119 2.86 5.22 -7.87
N ILE A 120 3.24 5.33 -6.59
CA ILE A 120 2.93 4.36 -5.55
C ILE A 120 2.08 5.03 -4.46
N TYR A 121 1.04 4.34 -4.03
CA TYR A 121 0.33 4.67 -2.79
C TYR A 121 0.56 3.56 -1.78
N ASP A 122 1.38 3.85 -0.76
CA ASP A 122 1.72 2.91 0.32
C ASP A 122 1.04 3.33 1.62
N ARG A 123 -0.05 2.67 1.93
CA ARG A 123 -0.75 2.77 3.20
C ARG A 123 -1.01 1.38 3.76
N ALA A 124 -0.72 1.20 5.03
CA ALA A 124 -0.85 -0.07 5.74
C ALA A 124 -0.01 -1.23 5.14
N ALA A 125 0.92 -0.94 4.22
CA ALA A 125 1.83 -1.91 3.63
C ALA A 125 3.21 -1.89 4.32
N LEU A 126 3.98 -0.82 4.22
CA LEU A 126 5.28 -0.71 4.90
C LEU A 126 5.17 -0.98 6.40
N VAL A 127 4.20 -0.37 7.06
CA VAL A 127 3.94 -0.53 8.51
C VAL A 127 3.41 -1.91 8.90
N ALA A 128 3.00 -2.73 7.94
CA ALA A 128 2.58 -4.11 8.19
C ALA A 128 3.76 -5.09 8.32
N LEU A 129 4.96 -4.68 7.93
CA LEU A 129 6.13 -5.54 7.81
C LEU A 129 7.10 -5.32 8.97
N PRO A 130 7.74 -6.38 9.50
CA PRO A 130 8.86 -6.26 10.43
C PRO A 130 10.05 -5.51 9.83
N GLU A 131 10.89 -4.90 10.66
CA GLU A 131 11.99 -4.02 10.24
C GLU A 131 12.94 -4.68 9.23
N ASP A 132 13.34 -5.92 9.47
CA ASP A 132 14.20 -6.69 8.57
C ASP A 132 13.55 -6.92 7.18
N THR A 133 12.25 -7.14 7.17
CA THR A 133 11.48 -7.31 5.93
C THR A 133 11.31 -5.98 5.19
N ARG A 134 11.16 -4.85 5.92
CA ARG A 134 11.02 -3.52 5.31
C ARG A 134 12.22 -3.12 4.46
N VAL A 135 13.44 -3.50 4.85
CA VAL A 135 14.65 -3.26 4.05
C VAL A 135 14.54 -3.88 2.66
N SER A 136 14.10 -5.13 2.59
CA SER A 136 13.93 -5.83 1.30
C SER A 136 12.74 -5.28 0.52
N TYR A 137 11.66 -4.95 1.20
CA TYR A 137 10.44 -4.42 0.60
C TYR A 137 10.66 -3.05 -0.05
N THR A 138 11.26 -2.11 0.66
CA THR A 138 11.50 -0.76 0.15
C THR A 138 12.45 -0.78 -1.05
N LYS A 139 13.53 -1.57 -0.96
CA LYS A 139 14.43 -1.77 -2.10
C LYS A 139 13.69 -2.36 -3.30
N HIS A 140 12.87 -3.38 -3.08
CA HIS A 140 12.08 -4.02 -4.14
C HIS A 140 11.12 -3.05 -4.82
N LEU A 141 10.40 -2.21 -4.05
CA LEU A 141 9.51 -1.18 -4.61
C LEU A 141 10.28 -0.17 -5.46
N VAL A 142 11.42 0.32 -4.97
CA VAL A 142 12.30 1.25 -5.70
C VAL A 142 12.71 0.67 -7.05
N ASP A 143 13.20 -0.56 -7.05
CA ASP A 143 13.69 -1.25 -8.25
C ASP A 143 12.54 -1.54 -9.23
N MET A 144 11.41 -2.06 -8.73
CA MET A 144 10.27 -2.46 -9.54
C MET A 144 9.57 -1.27 -10.21
N SER A 145 9.45 -0.15 -9.50
CA SER A 145 8.77 1.06 -9.98
C SER A 145 9.69 2.05 -10.70
N SER A 146 11.00 1.77 -10.77
CA SER A 146 12.00 2.73 -11.27
C SER A 146 11.95 4.08 -10.54
N ARG A 147 11.75 4.05 -9.23
CA ARG A 147 11.65 5.25 -8.38
C ARG A 147 10.44 6.12 -8.70
N ALA A 148 9.30 5.52 -9.06
CA ALA A 148 8.05 6.26 -9.18
C ALA A 148 7.75 7.06 -7.91
N ASP A 149 7.19 8.25 -8.05
CA ASP A 149 6.80 9.09 -6.90
C ASP A 149 5.84 8.34 -5.97
N GLN A 150 5.94 8.59 -4.65
CA GLN A 150 5.12 7.87 -3.68
C GLN A 150 4.37 8.83 -2.75
N LEU A 151 3.11 8.50 -2.45
CA LEU A 151 2.44 8.94 -1.24
C LEU A 151 2.51 7.80 -0.23
N LEU A 152 3.23 8.02 0.86
CA LEU A 152 3.44 7.02 1.91
C LEU A 152 2.84 7.51 3.23
N ILE A 153 2.09 6.63 3.92
CA ILE A 153 1.53 6.90 5.24
C ILE A 153 2.16 5.97 6.26
N THR A 154 2.78 6.55 7.30
CA THR A 154 3.44 5.80 8.38
C THR A 154 2.84 6.12 9.74
N TYR A 155 3.06 5.21 10.71
CA TYR A 155 2.76 5.42 12.12
C TYR A 155 4.06 5.48 12.92
N GLU A 156 4.11 6.37 13.93
CA GLU A 156 5.18 6.44 14.90
C GLU A 156 4.60 6.39 16.33
N TYR A 157 5.08 5.47 17.13
CA TYR A 157 4.69 5.26 18.52
C TYR A 157 5.82 4.49 19.25
N ASP A 158 5.73 4.36 20.57
CA ASP A 158 6.65 3.53 21.33
C ASP A 158 6.41 2.03 21.04
N GLN A 159 7.26 1.44 20.19
CA GLN A 159 7.14 0.06 19.73
C GLN A 159 7.16 -0.96 20.89
N THR A 160 7.68 -0.60 22.07
CA THR A 160 7.68 -1.49 23.23
C THR A 160 6.29 -1.74 23.81
N LEU A 161 5.34 -0.83 23.51
CA LEU A 161 3.96 -0.90 23.99
C LEU A 161 3.04 -1.77 23.13
N MET A 162 3.46 -2.13 21.91
CA MET A 162 2.64 -2.89 20.97
C MET A 162 3.50 -3.69 19.99
N ASN A 163 3.21 -4.98 19.87
CA ASN A 163 4.00 -5.90 19.04
C ASN A 163 3.83 -5.71 17.52
N GLY A 164 2.92 -4.86 17.06
CA GLY A 164 2.59 -4.75 15.63
C GLY A 164 1.86 -5.99 15.06
N PRO A 165 1.45 -6.01 13.77
CA PRO A 165 1.26 -4.82 12.97
C PRO A 165 0.08 -3.94 13.45
N PRO A 166 0.04 -2.67 13.08
CA PRO A 166 1.09 -1.94 12.36
C PRO A 166 2.32 -1.75 13.24
N PHE A 167 3.49 -1.67 12.59
CA PHE A 167 4.76 -1.35 13.27
C PHE A 167 5.03 0.14 13.22
N SER A 168 5.75 0.64 14.23
CA SER A 168 6.27 2.00 14.25
C SER A 168 7.37 2.14 13.19
N VAL A 169 7.28 3.21 12.38
CA VAL A 169 8.29 3.57 11.37
C VAL A 169 8.65 5.03 11.60
N SER A 170 9.83 5.26 12.18
CA SER A 170 10.32 6.61 12.45
C SER A 170 10.82 7.31 11.18
N GLU A 171 10.91 8.65 11.24
CA GLU A 171 11.53 9.44 10.18
C GLU A 171 12.97 8.97 9.87
N ASN A 172 13.77 8.67 10.91
CA ASN A 172 15.13 8.18 10.72
C ASN A 172 15.18 6.83 9.97
N GLU A 173 14.23 5.94 10.24
CA GLU A 173 14.12 4.68 9.51
C GLU A 173 13.72 4.92 8.05
N LEU A 174 12.72 5.76 7.83
CA LEU A 174 12.26 6.12 6.49
C LEU A 174 13.39 6.74 5.66
N MET A 175 14.20 7.62 6.26
CA MET A 175 15.38 8.19 5.61
C MET A 175 16.41 7.11 5.23
N ARG A 176 16.65 6.11 6.08
CA ARG A 176 17.55 4.99 5.74
C ARG A 176 17.06 4.18 4.54
N HIS A 177 15.74 4.05 4.39
CA HIS A 177 15.16 3.27 3.29
C HIS A 177 15.13 4.02 1.95
N TYR A 178 14.88 5.33 1.98
CA TYR A 178 14.48 6.04 0.77
C TYR A 178 15.37 7.23 0.39
N ALA A 179 16.22 7.76 1.30
CA ALA A 179 16.95 9.00 1.03
C ALA A 179 17.91 8.92 -0.15
N ASP A 180 18.46 7.75 -0.46
CA ASP A 180 19.36 7.57 -1.62
C ASP A 180 18.60 7.69 -2.96
N SER A 181 17.32 7.28 -2.98
CA SER A 181 16.51 7.19 -4.20
C SER A 181 15.50 8.31 -4.35
N TYR A 182 15.13 9.00 -3.26
CA TYR A 182 14.05 9.99 -3.24
C TYR A 182 14.43 11.28 -2.53
N ASN A 183 13.82 12.38 -2.98
CA ASN A 183 13.66 13.59 -2.18
C ASN A 183 12.39 13.40 -1.36
N ILE A 184 12.49 13.53 -0.03
CA ILE A 184 11.44 13.20 0.92
C ILE A 184 10.89 14.48 1.54
N GLU A 185 9.57 14.67 1.45
CA GLU A 185 8.85 15.79 2.05
C GLU A 185 7.81 15.26 3.05
N GLN A 186 7.85 15.75 4.29
CA GLN A 186 6.77 15.53 5.25
C GLN A 186 5.63 16.50 4.95
N ILE A 187 4.49 15.99 4.45
CA ILE A 187 3.34 16.81 4.09
C ILE A 187 2.46 17.12 5.30
N LYS A 188 2.18 16.09 6.10
CA LYS A 188 1.26 16.16 7.23
C LYS A 188 1.78 15.28 8.36
N ARG A 189 1.64 15.76 9.59
CA ARG A 189 1.85 14.98 10.80
C ARG A 189 0.73 15.29 11.78
N ARG A 190 0.08 14.27 12.33
CA ARG A 190 -1.02 14.42 13.28
C ARG A 190 -1.05 13.26 14.27
N GLU A 191 -1.69 13.47 15.41
CA GLU A 191 -2.06 12.34 16.26
C GLU A 191 -3.17 11.52 15.57
N VAL A 192 -3.11 10.19 15.71
CA VAL A 192 -4.18 9.30 15.23
C VAL A 192 -5.45 9.60 16.01
N PRO A 193 -6.58 9.95 15.35
CA PRO A 193 -7.80 10.39 16.00
C PRO A 193 -8.40 9.40 17.01
N SER A 194 -8.32 8.12 16.67
CA SER A 194 -8.62 7.00 17.57
C SER A 194 -7.32 6.31 17.94
N LYS A 195 -7.01 6.20 19.22
CA LYS A 195 -5.80 5.50 19.69
C LYS A 195 -5.54 4.23 18.89
N LEU A 196 -4.32 4.07 18.38
CA LEU A 196 -3.91 2.89 17.65
C LEU A 196 -3.83 1.70 18.62
N LYS A 197 -4.82 0.80 18.58
CA LYS A 197 -4.93 -0.32 19.54
C LYS A 197 -4.78 0.12 21.00
N GLY A 198 -5.33 1.28 21.35
CA GLY A 198 -5.29 1.83 22.70
C GLY A 198 -4.07 2.68 23.03
N GLN A 199 -3.08 2.77 22.14
CA GLN A 199 -1.86 3.58 22.31
C GLN A 199 -1.94 4.89 21.54
N THR A 200 -1.32 5.94 22.09
CA THR A 200 -1.10 7.19 21.37
C THR A 200 -0.09 6.96 20.26
N ALA A 201 -0.44 7.32 19.05
CA ALA A 201 0.42 7.21 17.89
C ALA A 201 0.32 8.47 17.04
N THR A 202 1.39 8.78 16.35
CA THR A 202 1.43 9.82 15.32
C THR A 202 1.33 9.18 13.95
N GLU A 203 0.50 9.74 13.08
CA GLU A 203 0.38 9.37 11.68
C GLU A 203 1.03 10.46 10.83
N THR A 204 1.87 10.06 9.88
CA THR A 204 2.61 11.00 9.03
C THR A 204 2.44 10.65 7.57
N VAL A 205 2.14 11.68 6.77
CA VAL A 205 2.06 11.59 5.30
C VAL A 205 3.36 12.12 4.71
N TRP A 206 3.97 11.31 3.88
CA TRP A 206 5.20 11.61 3.17
C TRP A 206 4.97 11.64 1.66
N LEU A 207 5.55 12.63 1.01
CA LEU A 207 5.68 12.68 -0.44
C LEU A 207 7.13 12.40 -0.81
N LEU A 208 7.35 11.31 -1.53
CA LEU A 208 8.65 10.87 -2.01
C LEU A 208 8.74 11.15 -3.51
N ARG A 209 9.67 12.02 -3.92
CA ARG A 209 9.94 12.33 -5.32
C ARG A 209 11.17 11.59 -5.80
N GLY A 210 11.04 10.75 -6.83
CA GLY A 210 12.15 10.00 -7.40
C GLY A 210 13.29 10.92 -7.84
N LYS A 211 14.52 10.58 -7.46
CA LYS A 211 15.71 11.28 -7.93
C LYS A 211 16.06 10.83 -9.35
N SER A 212 16.48 11.78 -10.15
CA SER A 212 16.96 11.58 -11.53
C SER A 212 18.20 10.70 -11.58
#